data_35f6a00b055bbe2516d15cbeed7b100f
#
_entry.id   35f6a00b055bbe2516d15cbeed7b100f
#
_cell.length_a   1.000
_cell.length_b   1.000
_cell.length_c   1.000
_cell.angle_alpha   90.00
_cell.angle_beta   90.00
_cell.angle_gamma   90.00
#
_symmetry.space_group_name_H-M   'P 1'
#
loop_
_entity.id
_entity.type
_entity.pdbx_description
1 polymer ?
#
loop_
_entity_poly.entity_id
_entity_poly.type
_entity_poly.pdbx_seq_one_letter_code
_entity_poly.pdbx_strand_id
1 'polypeptide(L)'
;MDAITVTQLNALTLPFSGSSLIEASAGTGKTYTISGLYLRLLLGHGGKAPLSCEQILVVTFTNAATEELRDRIRKRINLAFKRFLGLAVNDEFIEQLYQDTSEDERPIALRRLDLALKSLDEAAIFTIHAFCQRVLSDMAFESSLLFESEFTLDDSEFLHHAVRDFWREVCYPLPPFLAQAISDVFAEPDVLAQKLRPLLGASQAVLSKQPLAFDTLQQQLSQSISRFTLLWQSLHDSTLELLQSLPLNGQRFGKGADGYPKLSQLFDSISNWVKFGQGLPPIKALEQLALSELKLNKGGVIPSADEAPLLDHIERLLELINQLIPSFLVRAREGIRQRFAGQKQQRNLMTPDDLLLSLAMALSQNPITLAHAIAKRFPVALIDEFQDTDPLQFTIFNQVYQQPLASQLGLIADTRVNSPDEISNDDISNGDIGNGDIGNDNNDDDANKGRLSLLMIGDPK
;
A
#
# COMPACT_ATOMS: atom_id res chain seq x y z
N MET A 1 -20.47 -10.97 -11.21
CA MET A 1 -20.03 -9.56 -11.39
C MET A 1 -21.23 -8.83 -11.96
N ASP A 2 -21.91 -8.08 -11.13
CA ASP A 2 -23.04 -7.27 -11.58
C ASP A 2 -22.50 -6.18 -12.51
N ALA A 3 -23.21 -5.95 -13.62
CA ALA A 3 -22.80 -4.98 -14.62
C ALA A 3 -22.77 -3.59 -13.98
N ILE A 4 -21.63 -2.89 -14.05
CA ILE A 4 -21.52 -1.49 -13.62
C ILE A 4 -22.45 -0.67 -14.51
N THR A 5 -23.51 -0.10 -13.93
CA THR A 5 -24.44 0.76 -14.66
C THR A 5 -23.92 2.20 -14.59
N VAL A 6 -23.49 2.75 -15.72
CA VAL A 6 -23.07 4.14 -15.83
C VAL A 6 -24.29 5.00 -16.18
N THR A 7 -24.59 6.00 -15.35
CA THR A 7 -25.71 6.95 -15.55
C THR A 7 -25.21 8.38 -15.50
N GLN A 8 -25.90 9.30 -16.17
CA GLN A 8 -25.58 10.72 -16.06
C GLN A 8 -25.84 11.19 -14.62
N LEU A 9 -24.84 11.86 -14.03
CA LEU A 9 -24.94 12.37 -12.67
C LEU A 9 -26.03 13.44 -12.55
N ASN A 10 -26.98 13.21 -11.65
CA ASN A 10 -27.87 14.23 -11.13
C ASN A 10 -27.71 14.30 -9.60
N ALA A 11 -27.07 15.35 -9.11
CA ALA A 11 -26.81 15.52 -7.70
C ALA A 11 -28.07 15.63 -6.81
N LEU A 12 -29.23 16.00 -7.38
CA LEU A 12 -30.52 16.08 -6.66
C LEU A 12 -31.15 14.71 -6.44
N THR A 13 -30.94 13.77 -7.38
CA THR A 13 -31.61 12.46 -7.36
C THR A 13 -30.69 11.30 -7.01
N LEU A 14 -29.39 11.55 -6.85
CA LEU A 14 -28.42 10.52 -6.48
C LEU A 14 -28.86 9.83 -5.18
N PRO A 15 -29.00 8.49 -5.16
CA PRO A 15 -29.38 7.75 -3.96
C PRO A 15 -28.24 7.74 -2.92
N PHE A 16 -28.60 7.85 -1.65
CA PHE A 16 -27.66 7.72 -0.54
C PHE A 16 -27.71 6.30 0.07
N SER A 17 -27.46 5.30 -0.74
CA SER A 17 -27.42 3.90 -0.30
C SER A 17 -26.32 3.17 -1.03
N GLY A 18 -25.52 2.37 -0.31
CA GLY A 18 -24.42 1.62 -0.89
C GLY A 18 -23.22 2.49 -1.29
N SER A 19 -22.47 2.02 -2.29
CA SER A 19 -21.29 2.69 -2.79
C SER A 19 -21.51 3.22 -4.19
N SER A 20 -21.11 4.47 -4.42
CA SER A 20 -21.19 5.12 -5.74
C SER A 20 -19.88 5.78 -6.09
N LEU A 21 -19.42 5.59 -7.33
CA LEU A 21 -18.29 6.32 -7.89
C LEU A 21 -18.82 7.41 -8.82
N ILE A 22 -18.44 8.65 -8.55
CA ILE A 22 -18.78 9.83 -9.35
C ILE A 22 -17.52 10.24 -10.11
N GLU A 23 -17.55 10.01 -11.42
CA GLU A 23 -16.50 10.47 -12.31
C GLU A 23 -16.77 11.89 -12.77
N ALA A 24 -15.85 12.80 -12.47
CA ALA A 24 -15.96 14.20 -12.82
C ALA A 24 -14.58 14.79 -13.11
N SER A 25 -14.34 15.21 -14.34
CA SER A 25 -13.07 15.82 -14.75
C SER A 25 -12.77 17.12 -14.03
N ALA A 26 -11.51 17.56 -14.05
CA ALA A 26 -11.12 18.82 -13.44
C ALA A 26 -11.95 20.00 -14.02
N GLY A 27 -12.51 20.82 -13.14
CA GLY A 27 -13.35 21.95 -13.54
C GLY A 27 -14.82 21.63 -13.83
N THR A 28 -15.25 20.36 -13.81
CA THR A 28 -16.67 19.99 -14.08
C THR A 28 -17.60 20.10 -12.88
N GLY A 29 -17.15 20.67 -11.78
CA GLY A 29 -17.98 20.94 -10.62
C GLY A 29 -17.94 19.89 -9.50
N LYS A 30 -16.86 19.10 -9.34
CA LYS A 30 -16.69 18.16 -8.22
C LYS A 30 -17.07 18.76 -6.87
N THR A 31 -16.48 19.90 -6.52
CA THR A 31 -16.75 20.60 -5.25
C THR A 31 -18.19 21.15 -5.16
N TYR A 32 -18.77 21.53 -6.29
CA TYR A 32 -20.20 21.92 -6.36
C TYR A 32 -21.09 20.72 -6.03
N THR A 33 -20.78 19.54 -6.60
CA THR A 33 -21.49 18.29 -6.35
C THR A 33 -21.38 17.89 -4.87
N ILE A 34 -20.15 17.86 -4.30
CA ILE A 34 -19.94 17.52 -2.88
C ILE A 34 -20.75 18.45 -1.97
N SER A 35 -20.68 19.75 -2.18
CA SER A 35 -21.41 20.72 -1.37
C SER A 35 -22.93 20.59 -1.52
N GLY A 36 -23.42 20.22 -2.69
CA GLY A 36 -24.84 19.93 -2.94
C GLY A 36 -25.30 18.64 -2.25
N LEU A 37 -24.51 17.56 -2.33
CA LEU A 37 -24.80 16.32 -1.64
C LEU A 37 -24.77 16.49 -0.11
N TYR A 38 -23.80 17.26 0.39
CA TYR A 38 -23.71 17.60 1.81
C TYR A 38 -24.98 18.34 2.29
N LEU A 39 -25.45 19.31 1.52
CA LEU A 39 -26.68 20.05 1.82
C LEU A 39 -27.92 19.14 1.83
N ARG A 40 -28.04 18.20 0.88
CA ARG A 40 -29.13 17.21 0.86
C ARG A 40 -29.11 16.31 2.11
N LEU A 41 -27.93 15.89 2.56
CA LEU A 41 -27.78 15.06 3.77
C LEU A 41 -28.20 15.83 5.04
N LEU A 42 -27.84 17.11 5.16
CA LEU A 42 -28.28 17.98 6.26
C LEU A 42 -29.79 18.13 6.32
N LEU A 43 -30.44 18.27 5.15
CA LEU A 43 -31.88 18.45 5.05
C LEU A 43 -32.66 17.14 5.13
N GLY A 44 -32.04 16.01 4.92
CA GLY A 44 -32.73 14.71 4.82
C GLY A 44 -33.43 14.51 3.49
N HIS A 45 -32.98 15.22 2.43
CA HIS A 45 -33.59 15.11 1.11
C HIS A 45 -33.30 13.77 0.44
N GLY A 46 -34.29 13.19 -0.24
CA GLY A 46 -34.14 11.93 -0.96
C GLY A 46 -34.36 10.69 -0.10
N GLY A 47 -35.19 10.78 0.94
CA GLY A 47 -35.64 9.65 1.76
C GLY A 47 -34.68 9.23 2.87
N LYS A 48 -33.59 9.97 3.09
CA LYS A 48 -32.70 9.76 4.23
C LYS A 48 -33.13 10.59 5.44
N ALA A 49 -32.87 10.06 6.63
CA ALA A 49 -32.94 10.88 7.84
C ALA A 49 -31.88 11.98 7.77
N PRO A 50 -32.21 13.20 8.20
CA PRO A 50 -31.26 14.32 8.22
C PRO A 50 -30.10 14.00 9.15
N LEU A 51 -28.88 14.38 8.72
CA LEU A 51 -27.63 14.16 9.44
C LEU A 51 -27.08 15.51 9.95
N SER A 52 -26.35 15.46 11.09
CA SER A 52 -25.59 16.60 11.58
C SER A 52 -24.28 16.78 10.82
N CYS A 53 -23.63 17.95 10.96
CA CYS A 53 -22.29 18.18 10.37
C CYS A 53 -21.24 17.20 10.85
N GLU A 54 -21.35 16.69 12.07
CA GLU A 54 -20.43 15.70 12.65
C GLU A 54 -20.62 14.28 12.11
N GLN A 55 -21.81 13.98 11.57
CA GLN A 55 -22.16 12.66 11.04
C GLN A 55 -21.84 12.49 9.55
N ILE A 56 -21.59 13.59 8.83
CA ILE A 56 -21.25 13.57 7.41
C ILE A 56 -19.73 13.66 7.30
N LEU A 57 -19.08 12.49 7.08
CA LEU A 57 -17.65 12.44 6.87
C LEU A 57 -17.31 12.96 5.47
N VAL A 58 -16.39 13.91 5.38
CA VAL A 58 -15.79 14.35 4.12
C VAL A 58 -14.29 14.19 4.22
N VAL A 59 -13.71 13.47 3.30
CA VAL A 59 -12.27 13.20 3.27
C VAL A 59 -11.65 13.84 2.04
N THR A 60 -10.55 14.57 2.27
CA THR A 60 -9.76 15.24 1.24
C THR A 60 -8.29 14.80 1.33
N PHE A 61 -7.50 15.17 0.34
CA PHE A 61 -6.09 14.78 0.28
C PHE A 61 -5.15 15.75 1.02
N THR A 62 -5.47 17.05 1.04
CA THR A 62 -4.63 18.08 1.64
C THR A 62 -5.39 18.99 2.60
N ASN A 63 -4.68 19.60 3.57
CA ASN A 63 -5.27 20.57 4.48
C ASN A 63 -5.86 21.78 3.73
N ALA A 64 -5.19 22.24 2.66
CA ALA A 64 -5.70 23.35 1.84
C ALA A 64 -7.04 22.98 1.17
N ALA A 65 -7.17 21.76 0.63
CA ALA A 65 -8.43 21.27 0.06
C ALA A 65 -9.53 21.13 1.12
N THR A 66 -9.16 20.69 2.34
CA THR A 66 -10.09 20.61 3.47
C THR A 66 -10.69 21.98 3.82
N GLU A 67 -9.85 23.02 3.94
CA GLU A 67 -10.29 24.38 4.24
C GLU A 67 -11.13 24.97 3.09
N GLU A 68 -10.68 24.80 1.85
CA GLU A 68 -11.45 25.27 0.68
C GLU A 68 -12.84 24.61 0.62
N LEU A 69 -12.90 23.29 0.84
CA LEU A 69 -14.17 22.56 0.80
C LEU A 69 -15.09 22.97 1.95
N ARG A 70 -14.56 23.18 3.16
CA ARG A 70 -15.31 23.70 4.31
C ARG A 70 -15.92 25.07 4.01
N ASP A 71 -15.15 25.99 3.41
CA ASP A 71 -15.64 27.30 3.00
C ASP A 71 -16.73 27.21 1.93
N ARG A 72 -16.60 26.33 0.96
CA ARG A 72 -17.61 26.12 -0.09
C ARG A 72 -18.89 25.52 0.48
N ILE A 73 -18.80 24.56 1.39
CA ILE A 73 -19.95 24.00 2.11
C ILE A 73 -20.63 25.10 2.94
N ARG A 74 -19.86 25.90 3.68
CA ARG A 74 -20.39 27.03 4.45
C ARG A 74 -21.18 28.04 3.58
N LYS A 75 -20.61 28.41 2.44
CA LYS A 75 -21.28 29.32 1.47
C LYS A 75 -22.57 28.70 0.95
N ARG A 76 -22.54 27.39 0.63
CA ARG A 76 -23.71 26.66 0.12
C ARG A 76 -24.83 26.58 1.15
N ILE A 77 -24.53 26.24 2.41
CA ILE A 77 -25.48 26.22 3.52
C ILE A 77 -26.08 27.64 3.75
N ASN A 78 -25.24 28.66 3.70
CA ASN A 78 -25.73 30.08 3.88
C ASN A 78 -26.66 30.50 2.74
N LEU A 79 -26.40 30.11 1.50
CA LEU A 79 -27.32 30.39 0.39
C LEU A 79 -28.66 29.67 0.58
N ALA A 80 -28.63 28.39 0.98
CA ALA A 80 -29.85 27.66 1.30
C ALA A 80 -30.62 28.29 2.46
N PHE A 81 -29.91 28.66 3.53
CA PHE A 81 -30.52 29.35 4.68
C PHE A 81 -31.24 30.61 4.26
N LYS A 82 -30.62 31.46 3.42
CA LYS A 82 -31.27 32.66 2.87
C LYS A 82 -32.54 32.35 2.06
N ARG A 83 -32.50 31.29 1.23
CA ARG A 83 -33.66 30.85 0.46
C ARG A 83 -34.80 30.39 1.34
N PHE A 84 -34.52 29.63 2.38
CA PHE A 84 -35.51 29.14 3.34
C PHE A 84 -36.04 30.26 4.26
N LEU A 85 -35.33 31.39 4.39
CA LEU A 85 -35.83 32.65 4.98
C LEU A 85 -36.75 33.44 4.05
N GLY A 86 -36.97 33.01 2.81
CA GLY A 86 -37.81 33.69 1.82
C GLY A 86 -37.05 34.69 0.94
N LEU A 87 -35.71 34.76 1.05
CA LEU A 87 -34.90 35.64 0.19
C LEU A 87 -34.63 34.97 -1.17
N ALA A 88 -34.59 35.80 -2.23
CA ALA A 88 -34.23 35.29 -3.56
C ALA A 88 -32.77 34.91 -3.62
N VAL A 89 -32.46 33.74 -4.20
CA VAL A 89 -31.11 33.25 -4.48
C VAL A 89 -31.00 32.82 -5.95
N ASN A 90 -29.84 33.03 -6.55
CA ASN A 90 -29.58 32.60 -7.95
C ASN A 90 -28.83 31.27 -7.96
N ASP A 91 -29.51 30.17 -7.59
CA ASP A 91 -28.96 28.82 -7.61
C ASP A 91 -30.10 27.81 -7.81
N GLU A 92 -30.15 27.20 -9.00
CA GLU A 92 -31.20 26.25 -9.39
C GLU A 92 -31.30 25.03 -8.46
N PHE A 93 -30.16 24.53 -8.01
CA PHE A 93 -30.11 23.37 -7.11
C PHE A 93 -30.77 23.65 -5.77
N ILE A 94 -30.50 24.84 -5.20
CA ILE A 94 -31.11 25.27 -3.94
C ILE A 94 -32.61 25.57 -4.13
N GLU A 95 -32.97 26.17 -5.27
CA GLU A 95 -34.38 26.43 -5.60
C GLU A 95 -35.16 25.12 -5.69
N GLN A 96 -34.63 24.12 -6.36
CA GLN A 96 -35.28 22.81 -6.46
C GLN A 96 -35.40 22.14 -5.09
N LEU A 97 -34.34 22.15 -4.25
CA LEU A 97 -34.44 21.64 -2.88
C LEU A 97 -35.51 22.33 -2.04
N TYR A 98 -35.67 23.63 -2.21
CA TYR A 98 -36.70 24.39 -1.53
C TYR A 98 -38.10 24.01 -2.00
N GLN A 99 -38.28 23.79 -3.31
CA GLN A 99 -39.55 23.35 -3.90
C GLN A 99 -39.92 21.93 -3.49
N ASP A 100 -38.92 21.03 -3.43
CA ASP A 100 -39.09 19.62 -3.01
C ASP A 100 -39.40 19.52 -1.50
N THR A 101 -39.12 20.57 -0.70
CA THR A 101 -39.39 20.59 0.73
C THR A 101 -40.83 21.06 0.97
N SER A 102 -41.66 20.26 1.62
CA SER A 102 -43.03 20.61 1.95
C SER A 102 -43.11 21.87 2.85
N GLU A 103 -44.23 22.62 2.79
CA GLU A 103 -44.41 23.86 3.57
C GLU A 103 -44.25 23.60 5.07
N ASP A 104 -44.75 22.46 5.56
CA ASP A 104 -44.66 22.06 6.96
C ASP A 104 -43.23 21.74 7.40
N GLU A 105 -42.39 21.27 6.49
CA GLU A 105 -41.00 20.93 6.77
C GLU A 105 -40.03 22.11 6.65
N ARG A 106 -40.37 23.16 5.92
CA ARG A 106 -39.51 24.36 5.73
C ARG A 106 -39.03 25.01 7.03
N PRO A 107 -39.86 25.17 8.08
CA PRO A 107 -39.38 25.72 9.36
C PRO A 107 -38.35 24.80 10.04
N ILE A 108 -38.50 23.46 9.89
CA ILE A 108 -37.57 22.46 10.44
C ILE A 108 -36.27 22.53 9.66
N ALA A 109 -36.32 22.54 8.33
CA ALA A 109 -35.19 22.70 7.45
C ALA A 109 -34.39 23.98 7.75
N LEU A 110 -35.06 25.09 7.97
CA LEU A 110 -34.44 26.37 8.34
C LEU A 110 -33.65 26.26 9.65
N ARG A 111 -34.22 25.59 10.67
CA ARG A 111 -33.52 25.35 11.95
C ARG A 111 -32.30 24.48 11.79
N ARG A 112 -32.38 23.43 10.94
CA ARG A 112 -31.24 22.53 10.64
C ARG A 112 -30.10 23.30 9.97
N LEU A 113 -30.43 24.19 9.01
CA LEU A 113 -29.43 25.01 8.34
C LEU A 113 -28.79 26.05 9.28
N ASP A 114 -29.53 26.64 10.20
CA ASP A 114 -29.01 27.55 11.24
C ASP A 114 -28.08 26.82 12.18
N LEU A 115 -28.48 25.63 12.63
CA LEU A 115 -27.63 24.78 13.47
C LEU A 115 -26.35 24.35 12.74
N ALA A 116 -26.46 23.92 11.50
CA ALA A 116 -25.32 23.53 10.68
C ALA A 116 -24.31 24.67 10.48
N LEU A 117 -24.78 25.93 10.28
CA LEU A 117 -23.90 27.10 10.19
C LEU A 117 -23.13 27.38 11.49
N LYS A 118 -23.75 27.12 12.64
CA LYS A 118 -23.14 27.29 13.96
C LYS A 118 -22.18 26.21 14.36
N SER A 119 -22.44 24.94 13.94
CA SER A 119 -21.65 23.78 14.28
C SER A 119 -20.66 23.34 13.16
N LEU A 120 -20.49 24.11 12.10
CA LEU A 120 -19.67 23.75 10.96
C LEU A 120 -18.16 23.61 11.31
N ASP A 121 -17.73 24.29 12.38
CA ASP A 121 -16.35 24.16 12.86
C ASP A 121 -16.08 22.78 13.48
N GLU A 122 -17.14 22.08 13.92
CA GLU A 122 -17.13 20.71 14.42
C GLU A 122 -17.41 19.67 13.32
N ALA A 123 -17.60 20.12 12.07
CA ALA A 123 -17.90 19.24 10.95
C ALA A 123 -16.78 18.22 10.69
N ALA A 124 -17.19 16.99 10.39
CA ALA A 124 -16.26 15.89 10.09
C ALA A 124 -15.64 16.03 8.68
N ILE A 125 -14.93 17.12 8.43
CA ILE A 125 -14.21 17.41 7.18
C ILE A 125 -12.72 17.33 7.47
N PHE A 126 -12.05 16.26 7.03
CA PHE A 126 -10.69 15.92 7.41
C PHE A 126 -9.84 15.57 6.21
N THR A 127 -8.51 15.65 6.37
CA THR A 127 -7.60 14.86 5.55
C THR A 127 -7.67 13.38 5.98
N ILE A 128 -7.27 12.45 5.10
CA ILE A 128 -7.29 11.01 5.43
C ILE A 128 -6.49 10.71 6.71
N HIS A 129 -5.33 11.36 6.90
CA HIS A 129 -4.51 11.16 8.10
C HIS A 129 -5.18 11.72 9.37
N ALA A 130 -5.80 12.91 9.27
CA ALA A 130 -6.56 13.49 10.38
C ALA A 130 -7.77 12.63 10.75
N PHE A 131 -8.45 12.02 9.78
CA PHE A 131 -9.52 11.05 10.01
C PHE A 131 -8.99 9.83 10.76
N CYS A 132 -7.90 9.21 10.28
CA CYS A 132 -7.30 8.06 10.96
C CYS A 132 -6.89 8.39 12.39
N GLN A 133 -6.22 9.53 12.60
CA GLN A 133 -5.84 9.98 13.94
C GLN A 133 -7.05 10.16 14.85
N ARG A 134 -8.11 10.79 14.34
CA ARG A 134 -9.34 11.03 15.10
C ARG A 134 -10.02 9.72 15.51
N VAL A 135 -10.15 8.77 14.57
CA VAL A 135 -10.74 7.46 14.86
C VAL A 135 -9.91 6.69 15.88
N LEU A 136 -8.60 6.62 15.70
CA LEU A 136 -7.70 5.91 16.62
C LEU A 136 -7.70 6.52 18.02
N SER A 137 -7.81 7.85 18.14
CA SER A 137 -7.88 8.55 19.44
C SER A 137 -9.24 8.37 20.12
N ASP A 138 -10.33 8.57 19.36
CA ASP A 138 -11.69 8.55 19.93
C ASP A 138 -12.18 7.11 20.22
N MET A 139 -11.63 6.11 19.52
CA MET A 139 -11.97 4.69 19.63
C MET A 139 -10.74 3.86 20.08
N ALA A 140 -9.96 4.40 21.01
CA ALA A 140 -8.71 3.77 21.47
C ALA A 140 -8.93 2.40 22.11
N PHE A 141 -10.07 2.17 22.78
CA PHE A 141 -10.43 0.88 23.35
C PHE A 141 -10.71 -0.18 22.30
N GLU A 142 -11.37 0.17 21.22
CA GLU A 142 -11.69 -0.72 20.10
C GLU A 142 -10.46 -0.96 19.19
N SER A 143 -9.53 0.00 19.12
CA SER A 143 -8.33 -0.07 18.30
C SER A 143 -7.13 -0.73 18.99
N SER A 144 -7.19 -0.96 20.33
CA SER A 144 -6.10 -1.55 21.14
C SER A 144 -4.76 -0.79 21.07
N LEU A 145 -4.78 0.50 20.77
CA LEU A 145 -3.60 1.35 20.69
C LEU A 145 -3.29 2.06 22.00
N LEU A 146 -2.01 2.35 22.22
CA LEU A 146 -1.55 3.11 23.39
C LEU A 146 -2.02 4.56 23.29
N PHE A 147 -2.52 5.09 24.41
CA PHE A 147 -3.13 6.44 24.50
C PHE A 147 -2.16 7.60 24.28
N GLU A 148 -0.85 7.40 24.37
CA GLU A 148 0.16 8.45 24.29
C GLU A 148 1.14 8.15 23.16
N SER A 149 0.78 8.53 21.92
CA SER A 149 1.72 8.51 20.81
C SER A 149 2.08 9.95 20.44
N GLU A 150 3.38 10.25 20.38
CA GLU A 150 3.89 11.52 19.86
C GLU A 150 3.88 11.48 18.33
N PHE A 151 3.32 12.50 17.72
CA PHE A 151 3.21 12.58 16.28
C PHE A 151 4.40 13.32 15.67
N THR A 152 5.08 12.69 14.70
CA THR A 152 6.17 13.32 13.97
C THR A 152 5.93 13.30 12.45
N LEU A 153 6.27 14.40 11.80
CA LEU A 153 6.28 14.52 10.34
C LEU A 153 7.62 14.15 9.72
N ASP A 154 8.69 14.14 10.53
CA ASP A 154 10.04 13.79 10.07
C ASP A 154 10.59 12.61 10.86
N ASP A 155 10.71 11.50 10.20
CA ASP A 155 11.25 10.25 10.71
C ASP A 155 12.65 9.93 10.14
N SER A 156 13.26 10.87 9.41
CA SER A 156 14.52 10.68 8.69
C SER A 156 15.67 10.26 9.60
N GLU A 157 15.76 10.85 10.80
CA GLU A 157 16.79 10.51 11.77
C GLU A 157 16.71 9.03 12.21
N PHE A 158 15.50 8.55 12.49
CA PHE A 158 15.28 7.15 12.88
C PHE A 158 15.61 6.19 11.76
N LEU A 159 15.27 6.55 10.52
CA LEU A 159 15.64 5.77 9.35
C LEU A 159 17.16 5.69 9.21
N HIS A 160 17.88 6.80 9.32
CA HIS A 160 19.34 6.81 9.25
C HIS A 160 19.98 5.97 10.37
N HIS A 161 19.45 6.02 11.59
CA HIS A 161 19.88 5.16 12.68
C HIS A 161 19.65 3.68 12.37
N ALA A 162 18.45 3.29 11.93
CA ALA A 162 18.11 1.91 11.58
C ALA A 162 19.01 1.36 10.46
N VAL A 163 19.32 2.18 9.45
CA VAL A 163 20.22 1.81 8.35
C VAL A 163 21.65 1.62 8.83
N ARG A 164 22.18 2.52 9.67
CA ARG A 164 23.55 2.41 10.22
C ARG A 164 23.69 1.18 11.13
N ASP A 165 22.67 0.87 11.93
CA ASP A 165 22.67 -0.33 12.76
C ASP A 165 22.63 -1.61 11.90
N PHE A 166 21.77 -1.65 10.89
CA PHE A 166 21.75 -2.74 9.92
C PHE A 166 23.12 -2.91 9.24
N TRP A 167 23.73 -1.80 8.80
CA TRP A 167 25.04 -1.82 8.13
C TRP A 167 26.12 -2.41 9.01
N ARG A 168 26.18 -2.02 10.30
CA ARG A 168 27.15 -2.56 11.26
C ARG A 168 26.97 -4.05 11.51
N GLU A 169 25.72 -4.50 11.67
CA GLU A 169 25.42 -5.88 12.00
C GLU A 169 25.52 -6.83 10.80
N VAL A 170 25.16 -6.38 9.61
CA VAL A 170 25.07 -7.23 8.43
C VAL A 170 26.26 -7.05 7.50
N CYS A 171 26.69 -5.82 7.22
CA CYS A 171 27.73 -5.59 6.22
C CYS A 171 29.17 -5.75 6.76
N TYR A 172 29.43 -5.41 8.04
CA TYR A 172 30.78 -5.53 8.60
C TYR A 172 31.26 -6.98 8.75
N PRO A 173 30.43 -7.97 9.12
CA PRO A 173 30.85 -9.37 9.22
C PRO A 173 30.99 -10.08 7.87
N LEU A 174 30.64 -9.44 6.74
CA LEU A 174 30.69 -10.08 5.43
C LEU A 174 32.12 -10.45 5.02
N PRO A 175 32.28 -11.52 4.27
CA PRO A 175 33.54 -11.82 3.58
C PRO A 175 33.99 -10.63 2.72
N PRO A 176 35.30 -10.33 2.62
CA PRO A 176 35.80 -9.14 1.93
C PRO A 176 35.28 -8.96 0.51
N PHE A 177 35.10 -10.04 -0.25
CA PHE A 177 34.59 -9.97 -1.63
C PHE A 177 33.13 -9.52 -1.71
N LEU A 178 32.29 -9.89 -0.73
CA LEU A 178 30.89 -9.42 -0.65
C LEU A 178 30.82 -7.99 -0.13
N ALA A 179 31.58 -7.67 0.91
CA ALA A 179 31.65 -6.33 1.45
C ALA A 179 32.07 -5.32 0.36
N GLN A 180 33.08 -5.67 -0.44
CA GLN A 180 33.54 -4.85 -1.55
C GLN A 180 32.42 -4.69 -2.62
N ALA A 181 31.81 -5.79 -3.04
CA ALA A 181 30.76 -5.77 -4.06
C ALA A 181 29.54 -4.92 -3.65
N ILE A 182 29.17 -4.95 -2.36
CA ILE A 182 28.09 -4.12 -1.82
C ILE A 182 28.55 -2.65 -1.73
N SER A 183 29.77 -2.37 -1.29
CA SER A 183 30.35 -1.02 -1.23
C SER A 183 30.50 -0.37 -2.59
N ASP A 184 30.78 -1.13 -3.63
CA ASP A 184 30.87 -0.62 -5.02
C ASP A 184 29.51 -0.09 -5.51
N VAL A 185 28.40 -0.61 -4.99
CA VAL A 185 27.03 -0.16 -5.32
C VAL A 185 26.48 0.85 -4.31
N PHE A 186 26.77 0.63 -3.03
CA PHE A 186 26.32 1.46 -1.91
C PHE A 186 27.57 1.90 -1.14
N ALA A 187 28.16 3.05 -1.55
CA ALA A 187 29.41 3.53 -0.98
C ALA A 187 29.34 3.76 0.55
N GLU A 188 28.16 4.12 1.04
CA GLU A 188 27.89 4.42 2.46
C GLU A 188 26.42 4.10 2.83
N PRO A 189 26.11 3.96 4.14
CA PRO A 189 24.76 3.66 4.63
C PRO A 189 23.70 4.64 4.14
N ASP A 190 24.04 5.93 3.99
CA ASP A 190 23.08 6.97 3.59
C ASP A 190 22.63 6.80 2.12
N VAL A 191 23.49 6.29 1.24
CA VAL A 191 23.12 5.92 -0.14
C VAL A 191 22.12 4.77 -0.13
N LEU A 192 22.32 3.78 0.74
CA LEU A 192 21.36 2.68 0.92
C LEU A 192 20.02 3.19 1.46
N ALA A 193 20.04 4.11 2.44
CA ALA A 193 18.83 4.74 2.99
C ALA A 193 17.99 5.43 1.90
N GLN A 194 18.62 6.24 1.04
CA GLN A 194 17.96 6.93 -0.06
C GLN A 194 17.30 5.96 -1.05
N LYS A 195 17.99 4.87 -1.39
CA LYS A 195 17.49 3.84 -2.31
C LYS A 195 16.34 3.04 -1.74
N LEU A 196 16.35 2.77 -0.42
CA LEU A 196 15.33 1.96 0.24
C LEU A 196 14.11 2.77 0.69
N ARG A 197 14.22 4.08 0.91
CA ARG A 197 13.13 4.92 1.42
C ARG A 197 11.79 4.70 0.69
N PRO A 198 11.72 4.69 -0.65
CA PRO A 198 10.47 4.44 -1.36
C PRO A 198 9.89 3.03 -1.16
N LEU A 199 10.75 2.07 -0.85
CA LEU A 199 10.39 0.66 -0.67
C LEU A 199 9.97 0.32 0.76
N LEU A 200 10.32 1.15 1.75
CA LEU A 200 9.97 0.93 3.15
C LEU A 200 8.50 1.22 3.43
N GLY A 201 7.93 2.27 2.79
CA GLY A 201 6.51 2.61 2.87
C GLY A 201 5.60 1.72 2.03
N ALA A 202 6.13 1.05 1.00
CA ALA A 202 5.37 0.18 0.10
C ALA A 202 5.10 -1.20 0.75
N SER A 203 4.12 -1.26 1.67
CA SER A 203 3.79 -2.50 2.40
C SER A 203 3.27 -3.62 1.47
N GLN A 204 2.67 -3.27 0.34
CA GLN A 204 2.07 -4.20 -0.62
C GLN A 204 2.94 -4.44 -1.88
N ALA A 205 4.16 -3.93 -1.92
CA ALA A 205 5.05 -4.16 -3.05
C ALA A 205 5.38 -5.66 -3.17
N VAL A 206 4.92 -6.27 -4.26
CA VAL A 206 5.21 -7.66 -4.61
C VAL A 206 6.39 -7.69 -5.57
N LEU A 207 7.40 -8.49 -5.26
CA LEU A 207 8.51 -8.73 -6.17
C LEU A 207 8.04 -9.63 -7.32
N SER A 208 8.30 -9.21 -8.55
CA SER A 208 7.99 -10.02 -9.76
C SER A 208 8.76 -11.34 -9.79
N LYS A 209 9.95 -11.37 -9.19
CA LYS A 209 10.78 -12.56 -9.00
C LYS A 209 11.44 -12.47 -7.63
N GLN A 210 11.27 -13.49 -6.81
CA GLN A 210 11.96 -13.57 -5.52
C GLN A 210 13.40 -14.03 -5.73
N PRO A 211 14.41 -13.24 -5.32
CA PRO A 211 15.79 -13.70 -5.34
C PRO A 211 16.03 -14.73 -4.22
N LEU A 212 17.14 -15.43 -4.28
CA LEU A 212 17.58 -16.30 -3.20
C LEU A 212 17.72 -15.51 -1.88
N ALA A 213 17.47 -16.16 -0.75
CA ALA A 213 17.74 -15.58 0.55
C ALA A 213 19.22 -15.20 0.64
N PHE A 214 19.54 -14.00 1.17
CA PHE A 214 20.89 -13.45 1.15
C PHE A 214 21.93 -14.38 1.82
N ASP A 215 21.58 -14.99 2.96
CA ASP A 215 22.48 -15.92 3.67
C ASP A 215 22.76 -17.19 2.87
N THR A 216 21.75 -17.71 2.19
CA THR A 216 21.89 -18.87 1.27
C THR A 216 22.75 -18.50 0.06
N LEU A 217 22.51 -17.33 -0.52
CA LEU A 217 23.28 -16.83 -1.65
C LEU A 217 24.75 -16.63 -1.27
N GLN A 218 25.05 -16.08 -0.10
CA GLN A 218 26.39 -15.90 0.42
C GLN A 218 27.16 -17.23 0.48
N GLN A 219 26.52 -18.28 1.01
CA GLN A 219 27.13 -19.61 1.08
C GLN A 219 27.37 -20.21 -0.30
N GLN A 220 26.37 -20.18 -1.18
CA GLN A 220 26.48 -20.72 -2.53
C GLN A 220 27.53 -19.96 -3.35
N LEU A 221 27.59 -18.63 -3.23
CA LEU A 221 28.57 -17.82 -3.95
C LEU A 221 29.99 -18.08 -3.46
N SER A 222 30.20 -18.22 -2.15
CA SER A 222 31.51 -18.57 -1.58
C SER A 222 31.99 -19.96 -2.06
N GLN A 223 31.09 -20.94 -2.08
CA GLN A 223 31.39 -22.27 -2.59
C GLN A 223 31.66 -22.26 -4.09
N SER A 224 30.86 -21.53 -4.86
CA SER A 224 31.01 -21.43 -6.31
C SER A 224 32.30 -20.73 -6.71
N ILE A 225 32.72 -19.67 -6.00
CA ILE A 225 34.02 -18.97 -6.21
C ILE A 225 35.20 -19.96 -5.89
N SER A 226 35.11 -20.67 -4.78
CA SER A 226 36.14 -21.65 -4.42
C SER A 226 36.27 -22.78 -5.48
N ARG A 227 35.15 -23.30 -5.96
CA ARG A 227 35.10 -24.28 -7.03
C ARG A 227 35.61 -23.73 -8.35
N PHE A 228 35.25 -22.51 -8.69
CA PHE A 228 35.75 -21.80 -9.87
C PHE A 228 37.29 -21.70 -9.87
N THR A 229 37.86 -21.32 -8.73
CA THR A 229 39.32 -21.21 -8.59
C THR A 229 40.00 -22.57 -8.84
N LEU A 230 39.45 -23.67 -8.30
CA LEU A 230 39.98 -25.03 -8.53
C LEU A 230 39.83 -25.47 -10.00
N LEU A 231 38.67 -25.25 -10.59
CA LEU A 231 38.42 -25.54 -12.00
C LEU A 231 39.34 -24.74 -12.93
N TRP A 232 39.51 -23.44 -12.61
CA TRP A 232 40.44 -22.61 -13.38
C TRP A 232 41.85 -23.14 -13.35
N GLN A 233 42.37 -23.48 -12.17
CA GLN A 233 43.73 -24.06 -12.02
C GLN A 233 43.93 -25.35 -12.81
N SER A 234 42.89 -26.17 -12.97
CA SER A 234 43.00 -27.49 -13.63
C SER A 234 42.65 -27.46 -15.13
N LEU A 235 41.78 -26.56 -15.59
CA LEU A 235 41.17 -26.61 -16.92
C LEU A 235 41.41 -25.37 -17.80
N HIS A 236 42.06 -24.32 -17.30
CA HIS A 236 42.19 -23.09 -18.08
C HIS A 236 42.93 -23.25 -19.39
N ASP A 237 44.03 -24.04 -19.41
CA ASP A 237 44.81 -24.30 -20.64
C ASP A 237 43.98 -25.07 -21.67
N SER A 238 43.38 -26.20 -21.27
CA SER A 238 42.53 -26.99 -22.16
C SER A 238 41.29 -26.25 -22.65
N THR A 239 40.70 -25.38 -21.81
CA THR A 239 39.58 -24.53 -22.20
C THR A 239 40.03 -23.46 -23.19
N LEU A 240 41.21 -22.86 -23.01
CA LEU A 240 41.78 -21.91 -23.95
C LEU A 240 42.03 -22.55 -25.31
N GLU A 241 42.64 -23.76 -25.35
CA GLU A 241 42.84 -24.51 -26.57
C GLU A 241 41.51 -24.83 -27.26
N LEU A 242 40.52 -25.30 -26.53
CA LEU A 242 39.18 -25.54 -27.05
C LEU A 242 38.60 -24.28 -27.71
N LEU A 243 38.60 -23.14 -27.01
CA LEU A 243 38.06 -21.86 -27.51
C LEU A 243 38.86 -21.38 -28.75
N GLN A 244 40.17 -21.53 -28.79
CA GLN A 244 40.98 -21.19 -29.93
C GLN A 244 40.67 -22.03 -31.17
N SER A 245 40.21 -23.27 -30.99
CA SER A 245 39.77 -24.17 -32.06
C SER A 245 38.43 -23.81 -32.67
N LEU A 246 37.62 -23.03 -31.95
CA LEU A 246 36.29 -22.60 -32.38
C LEU A 246 36.34 -21.38 -33.32
N PRO A 247 35.38 -21.25 -34.24
CA PRO A 247 35.26 -20.06 -35.08
C PRO A 247 34.65 -18.86 -34.32
N LEU A 248 35.43 -18.34 -33.37
CA LEU A 248 35.00 -17.22 -32.54
C LEU A 248 34.77 -15.92 -33.36
N ASN A 249 33.86 -15.07 -32.89
CA ASN A 249 33.61 -13.78 -33.49
C ASN A 249 34.84 -12.86 -33.36
N GLY A 250 35.44 -12.53 -34.52
CA GLY A 250 36.68 -11.74 -34.56
C GLY A 250 36.53 -10.30 -34.08
N GLN A 251 35.33 -9.71 -34.14
CA GLN A 251 35.10 -8.37 -33.58
C GLN A 251 35.13 -8.38 -32.03
N ARG A 252 34.59 -9.43 -31.42
CA ARG A 252 34.54 -9.58 -29.97
C ARG A 252 35.90 -10.02 -29.41
N PHE A 253 36.49 -11.07 -29.97
CA PHE A 253 37.72 -11.69 -29.43
C PHE A 253 39.00 -11.22 -30.08
N GLY A 254 38.92 -10.36 -31.10
CA GLY A 254 40.05 -10.05 -31.97
C GLY A 254 40.37 -11.19 -32.91
N LYS A 255 40.88 -10.91 -34.12
CA LYS A 255 41.41 -11.93 -35.01
C LYS A 255 42.78 -11.46 -35.47
N GLY A 256 43.81 -12.18 -35.03
CA GLY A 256 45.22 -11.96 -35.40
C GLY A 256 45.83 -13.11 -36.17
N ALA A 257 47.11 -13.02 -36.52
CA ALA A 257 47.86 -14.09 -37.16
C ALA A 257 47.96 -15.33 -36.25
N ASP A 258 48.07 -15.09 -34.90
CA ASP A 258 48.29 -16.11 -33.91
C ASP A 258 47.03 -16.42 -33.08
N GLY A 259 45.82 -16.29 -33.66
CA GLY A 259 44.54 -16.59 -32.98
C GLY A 259 43.75 -15.38 -32.50
N TYR A 260 43.23 -15.44 -31.29
CA TYR A 260 42.34 -14.45 -30.69
C TYR A 260 42.99 -13.69 -29.51
N PRO A 261 43.72 -12.57 -29.76
CA PRO A 261 44.51 -11.89 -28.75
C PRO A 261 43.67 -11.34 -27.58
N LYS A 262 42.42 -10.91 -27.81
CA LYS A 262 41.54 -10.45 -26.72
C LYS A 262 41.09 -11.62 -25.82
N LEU A 263 40.95 -12.85 -26.37
CA LEU A 263 40.65 -14.04 -25.57
C LEU A 263 41.80 -14.31 -24.58
N SER A 264 43.06 -14.25 -25.03
CA SER A 264 44.22 -14.41 -24.13
C SER A 264 44.24 -13.36 -23.03
N GLN A 265 43.92 -12.11 -23.33
CA GLN A 265 43.81 -11.02 -22.33
C GLN A 265 42.71 -11.29 -21.29
N LEU A 266 41.57 -11.88 -21.67
CA LEU A 266 40.53 -12.31 -20.73
C LEU A 266 41.05 -13.38 -19.78
N PHE A 267 41.73 -14.40 -20.32
CA PHE A 267 42.32 -15.48 -19.52
C PHE A 267 43.42 -14.98 -18.59
N ASP A 268 44.27 -14.07 -19.05
CA ASP A 268 45.27 -13.39 -18.20
C ASP A 268 44.64 -12.61 -17.04
N SER A 269 43.58 -11.87 -17.33
CA SER A 269 42.84 -11.11 -16.31
C SER A 269 42.26 -12.01 -15.24
N ILE A 270 41.64 -13.13 -15.62
CA ILE A 270 41.08 -14.11 -14.68
C ILE A 270 42.23 -14.86 -13.92
N SER A 271 43.28 -15.24 -14.60
CA SER A 271 44.43 -15.89 -13.98
C SER A 271 45.13 -15.02 -12.95
N ASN A 272 45.24 -13.72 -13.22
CA ASN A 272 45.75 -12.74 -12.27
C ASN A 272 44.83 -12.60 -11.06
N TRP A 273 43.51 -12.60 -11.27
CA TRP A 273 42.54 -12.59 -10.17
C TRP A 273 42.62 -13.88 -9.34
N VAL A 274 42.70 -15.04 -9.95
CA VAL A 274 42.85 -16.34 -9.25
C VAL A 274 44.11 -16.36 -8.38
N LYS A 275 45.19 -15.71 -8.80
CA LYS A 275 46.48 -15.68 -8.06
C LYS A 275 46.52 -14.65 -6.95
N PHE A 276 45.98 -13.47 -7.19
CA PHE A 276 46.22 -12.27 -6.34
C PHE A 276 44.95 -11.50 -6.02
N GLY A 277 43.80 -11.86 -6.60
CA GLY A 277 42.58 -11.06 -6.54
C GLY A 277 41.93 -11.08 -5.17
N GLN A 278 41.45 -9.90 -4.78
CA GLN A 278 40.52 -9.69 -3.70
C GLN A 278 39.22 -9.19 -4.30
N GLY A 279 38.09 -9.57 -3.75
CA GLY A 279 36.79 -9.18 -4.30
C GLY A 279 36.19 -10.24 -5.25
N LEU A 280 35.16 -9.85 -5.99
CA LEU A 280 34.54 -10.71 -7.02
C LEU A 280 35.51 -10.90 -8.21
N PRO A 281 35.40 -12.03 -8.92
CA PRO A 281 36.16 -12.23 -10.16
C PRO A 281 35.79 -11.16 -11.21
N PRO A 282 36.65 -10.93 -12.23
CA PRO A 282 36.45 -9.91 -13.24
C PRO A 282 35.18 -10.21 -14.08
N ILE A 283 34.03 -9.68 -13.64
CA ILE A 283 32.69 -9.97 -14.16
C ILE A 283 32.65 -9.79 -15.68
N LYS A 284 33.19 -8.68 -16.20
CA LYS A 284 33.21 -8.41 -17.66
C LYS A 284 33.96 -9.48 -18.47
N ALA A 285 35.00 -10.09 -17.87
CA ALA A 285 35.70 -11.18 -18.50
C ALA A 285 34.89 -12.49 -18.46
N LEU A 286 34.27 -12.77 -17.32
CA LEU A 286 33.39 -13.94 -17.18
C LEU A 286 32.17 -13.85 -18.11
N GLU A 287 31.52 -12.70 -18.24
CA GLU A 287 30.38 -12.48 -19.15
C GLU A 287 30.74 -12.77 -20.62
N GLN A 288 31.99 -12.52 -21.01
CA GLN A 288 32.41 -12.82 -22.37
C GLN A 288 32.67 -14.31 -22.62
N LEU A 289 32.93 -15.06 -21.56
CA LEU A 289 33.24 -16.50 -21.57
C LEU A 289 32.04 -17.39 -21.21
N ALA A 290 30.92 -16.82 -20.73
CA ALA A 290 29.71 -17.58 -20.45
C ALA A 290 29.18 -18.27 -21.72
N LEU A 291 28.70 -19.50 -21.58
CA LEU A 291 28.25 -20.34 -22.72
C LEU A 291 27.12 -19.64 -23.50
N SER A 292 26.15 -19.06 -22.80
CA SER A 292 25.03 -18.33 -23.40
C SER A 292 25.45 -17.05 -24.16
N GLU A 293 26.57 -16.46 -23.76
CA GLU A 293 27.10 -15.22 -24.34
C GLU A 293 28.26 -15.43 -25.33
N LEU A 294 28.70 -16.68 -25.49
CA LEU A 294 29.80 -17.03 -26.39
C LEU A 294 29.39 -16.77 -27.85
N LYS A 295 30.05 -15.82 -28.51
CA LYS A 295 29.71 -15.42 -29.89
C LYS A 295 30.63 -16.11 -30.91
N LEU A 296 30.01 -16.96 -31.72
CA LEU A 296 30.65 -17.66 -32.82
C LEU A 296 30.28 -17.05 -34.16
N ASN A 297 31.12 -17.27 -35.18
CA ASN A 297 30.80 -16.96 -36.57
C ASN A 297 29.84 -18.03 -37.13
N LYS A 298 29.30 -17.76 -38.31
CA LYS A 298 28.34 -18.64 -39.00
C LYS A 298 28.90 -20.05 -39.17
N GLY A 299 28.15 -21.05 -38.68
CA GLY A 299 28.51 -22.44 -38.72
C GLY A 299 29.28 -22.97 -37.49
N GLY A 300 29.58 -22.07 -36.53
CA GLY A 300 30.12 -22.53 -35.22
C GLY A 300 29.03 -23.13 -34.33
N VAL A 301 29.40 -24.13 -33.54
CA VAL A 301 28.56 -24.81 -32.56
C VAL A 301 29.10 -24.46 -31.16
N ILE A 302 28.23 -23.99 -30.27
CA ILE A 302 28.60 -23.73 -28.87
C ILE A 302 28.85 -25.08 -28.20
N PRO A 303 30.00 -25.27 -27.50
CA PRO A 303 30.27 -26.51 -26.81
C PRO A 303 29.23 -26.80 -25.71
N SER A 304 28.97 -28.07 -25.48
CA SER A 304 28.09 -28.49 -24.38
C SER A 304 28.76 -28.29 -23.01
N ALA A 305 27.95 -28.33 -21.96
CA ALA A 305 28.45 -28.23 -20.56
C ALA A 305 29.49 -29.29 -20.22
N ASP A 306 29.36 -30.51 -20.79
CA ASP A 306 30.32 -31.63 -20.59
C ASP A 306 31.64 -31.40 -21.33
N GLU A 307 31.60 -30.76 -22.49
CA GLU A 307 32.77 -30.40 -23.28
C GLU A 307 33.54 -29.20 -22.72
N ALA A 308 32.81 -28.26 -22.08
CA ALA A 308 33.37 -27.04 -21.52
C ALA A 308 32.91 -26.79 -20.06
N PRO A 309 33.24 -27.66 -19.12
CA PRO A 309 32.74 -27.58 -17.73
C PRO A 309 33.16 -26.31 -17.00
N LEU A 310 34.27 -25.68 -17.37
CA LEU A 310 34.70 -24.40 -16.81
C LEU A 310 33.77 -23.28 -17.28
N LEU A 311 33.36 -23.26 -18.53
CA LEU A 311 32.47 -22.24 -19.07
C LEU A 311 31.03 -22.37 -18.51
N ASP A 312 30.55 -23.60 -18.36
CA ASP A 312 29.28 -23.90 -17.68
C ASP A 312 29.29 -23.40 -16.22
N HIS A 313 30.42 -23.64 -15.50
CA HIS A 313 30.55 -23.13 -14.14
C HIS A 313 30.61 -21.59 -14.09
N ILE A 314 31.25 -20.92 -15.05
CA ILE A 314 31.25 -19.45 -15.18
C ILE A 314 29.84 -18.95 -15.33
N GLU A 315 28.99 -19.56 -16.15
CA GLU A 315 27.61 -19.16 -16.33
C GLU A 315 26.81 -19.23 -15.05
N ARG A 316 26.88 -20.35 -14.33
CA ARG A 316 26.24 -20.53 -13.01
C ARG A 316 26.76 -19.54 -11.96
N LEU A 317 28.06 -19.24 -11.97
CA LEU A 317 28.65 -18.26 -11.07
C LEU A 317 28.12 -16.85 -11.36
N LEU A 318 27.98 -16.47 -12.63
CA LEU A 318 27.38 -15.19 -13.03
C LEU A 318 25.92 -15.09 -12.62
N GLU A 319 25.15 -16.17 -12.72
CA GLU A 319 23.76 -16.18 -12.23
C GLU A 319 23.67 -15.87 -10.73
N LEU A 320 24.58 -16.41 -9.93
CA LEU A 320 24.66 -16.12 -8.50
C LEU A 320 25.11 -14.68 -8.24
N ILE A 321 26.13 -14.19 -8.96
CA ILE A 321 26.62 -12.81 -8.83
C ILE A 321 25.50 -11.82 -9.17
N ASN A 322 24.72 -12.06 -10.21
CA ASN A 322 23.60 -11.19 -10.62
C ASN A 322 22.47 -11.13 -9.58
N GLN A 323 22.34 -12.14 -8.72
CA GLN A 323 21.37 -12.14 -7.64
C GLN A 323 21.87 -11.40 -6.38
N LEU A 324 23.15 -11.02 -6.29
CA LEU A 324 23.76 -10.47 -5.08
C LEU A 324 23.05 -9.20 -4.61
N ILE A 325 22.95 -8.20 -5.48
CA ILE A 325 22.34 -6.90 -5.11
C ILE A 325 20.83 -7.04 -4.87
N PRO A 326 20.04 -7.74 -5.71
CA PRO A 326 18.63 -7.99 -5.40
C PRO A 326 18.40 -8.68 -4.05
N SER A 327 19.15 -9.76 -3.75
CA SER A 327 19.06 -10.49 -2.47
C SER A 327 19.45 -9.61 -1.28
N PHE A 328 20.50 -8.82 -1.42
CA PHE A 328 20.93 -7.88 -0.39
C PHE A 328 19.85 -6.81 -0.12
N LEU A 329 19.24 -6.24 -1.17
CA LEU A 329 18.18 -5.23 -1.02
C LEU A 329 16.94 -5.79 -0.32
N VAL A 330 16.55 -7.03 -0.60
CA VAL A 330 15.44 -7.69 0.11
C VAL A 330 15.78 -7.88 1.60
N ARG A 331 16.99 -8.37 1.90
CA ARG A 331 17.47 -8.52 3.28
C ARG A 331 17.55 -7.18 4.02
N ALA A 332 18.07 -6.14 3.33
CA ALA A 332 18.20 -4.80 3.87
C ALA A 332 16.84 -4.17 4.14
N ARG A 333 15.90 -4.26 3.19
CA ARG A 333 14.53 -3.75 3.38
C ARG A 333 13.88 -4.33 4.63
N GLU A 334 13.90 -5.64 4.78
CA GLU A 334 13.28 -6.30 5.92
C GLU A 334 13.98 -5.97 7.23
N GLY A 335 15.31 -6.08 7.28
CA GLY A 335 16.09 -5.80 8.49
C GLY A 335 16.01 -4.33 8.94
N ILE A 336 16.00 -3.39 8.01
CA ILE A 336 15.86 -1.96 8.30
C ILE A 336 14.44 -1.64 8.73
N ARG A 337 13.42 -2.20 8.06
CA ARG A 337 12.01 -2.00 8.43
C ARG A 337 11.73 -2.45 9.85
N GLN A 338 12.22 -3.61 10.27
CA GLN A 338 12.04 -4.11 11.63
C GLN A 338 12.70 -3.20 12.68
N ARG A 339 13.95 -2.75 12.43
CA ARG A 339 14.66 -1.82 13.34
C ARG A 339 13.99 -0.46 13.42
N PHE A 340 13.58 0.05 12.29
CA PHE A 340 12.89 1.33 12.18
C PHE A 340 11.56 1.33 12.92
N ALA A 341 10.74 0.28 12.74
CA ALA A 341 9.50 0.09 13.49
C ALA A 341 9.77 -0.04 15.00
N GLY A 342 10.77 -0.83 15.40
CA GLY A 342 11.15 -0.98 16.81
C GLY A 342 11.60 0.32 17.46
N GLN A 343 12.37 1.16 16.78
CA GLN A 343 12.80 2.47 17.28
C GLN A 343 11.63 3.45 17.45
N LYS A 344 10.69 3.46 16.51
CA LYS A 344 9.46 4.26 16.61
C LYS A 344 8.60 3.81 17.80
N GLN A 345 8.41 2.50 17.95
CA GLN A 345 7.62 1.93 19.03
C GLN A 345 8.23 2.24 20.41
N GLN A 346 9.56 2.13 20.59
CA GLN A 346 10.23 2.44 21.87
C GLN A 346 10.07 3.90 22.29
N ARG A 347 9.87 4.81 21.36
CA ARG A 347 9.66 6.23 21.62
C ARG A 347 8.21 6.69 21.51
N ASN A 348 7.28 5.74 21.32
CA ASN A 348 5.86 6.03 21.07
C ASN A 348 5.61 7.04 19.95
N LEU A 349 6.43 6.97 18.88
CA LEU A 349 6.33 7.88 17.73
C LEU A 349 5.47 7.28 16.63
N MET A 350 4.62 8.09 16.04
CA MET A 350 3.80 7.74 14.88
C MET A 350 3.98 8.73 13.75
N THR A 351 4.10 8.22 12.54
CA THR A 351 4.09 8.99 11.31
C THR A 351 2.70 8.95 10.65
N PRO A 352 2.41 9.81 9.66
CA PRO A 352 1.15 9.73 8.91
C PRO A 352 0.87 8.34 8.31
N ASP A 353 1.89 7.68 7.75
CA ASP A 353 1.75 6.34 7.19
C ASP A 353 1.48 5.28 8.28
N ASP A 354 2.03 5.46 9.48
CA ASP A 354 1.76 4.57 10.60
C ASP A 354 0.30 4.66 11.07
N LEU A 355 -0.33 5.84 11.01
CA LEU A 355 -1.74 6.01 11.33
C LEU A 355 -2.64 5.22 10.39
N LEU A 356 -2.37 5.29 9.07
CA LEU A 356 -3.11 4.51 8.07
C LEU A 356 -2.95 3.01 8.30
N LEU A 357 -1.72 2.56 8.50
CA LEU A 357 -1.43 1.16 8.75
C LEU A 357 -2.07 0.66 10.04
N SER A 358 -1.99 1.45 11.12
CA SER A 358 -2.57 1.11 12.43
C SER A 358 -4.10 0.98 12.35
N LEU A 359 -4.79 1.91 11.67
CA LEU A 359 -6.23 1.83 11.48
C LEU A 359 -6.62 0.62 10.61
N ALA A 360 -5.91 0.35 9.53
CA ALA A 360 -6.17 -0.81 8.69
C ALA A 360 -5.95 -2.13 9.44
N MET A 361 -4.90 -2.21 10.27
CA MET A 361 -4.65 -3.38 11.13
C MET A 361 -5.73 -3.54 12.20
N ALA A 362 -6.13 -2.47 12.88
CA ALA A 362 -7.20 -2.49 13.89
C ALA A 362 -8.52 -2.95 13.28
N LEU A 363 -8.88 -2.45 12.10
CA LEU A 363 -10.06 -2.90 11.36
C LEU A 363 -9.96 -4.37 10.94
N SER A 364 -8.78 -4.87 10.60
CA SER A 364 -8.58 -6.28 10.23
C SER A 364 -8.68 -7.22 11.45
N GLN A 365 -8.25 -6.76 12.64
CA GLN A 365 -8.31 -7.52 13.90
C GLN A 365 -9.72 -7.52 14.50
N ASN A 366 -10.43 -6.39 14.42
CA ASN A 366 -11.76 -6.19 14.96
C ASN A 366 -12.75 -5.67 13.91
N PRO A 367 -13.00 -6.46 12.84
CA PRO A 367 -13.69 -5.95 11.65
C PRO A 367 -15.14 -5.53 11.91
N ILE A 368 -15.84 -6.20 12.84
CA ILE A 368 -17.25 -5.92 13.13
C ILE A 368 -17.38 -4.74 14.08
N THR A 369 -16.69 -4.77 15.23
CA THR A 369 -16.87 -3.79 16.29
C THR A 369 -16.40 -2.40 15.88
N LEU A 370 -15.14 -2.28 15.38
CA LEU A 370 -14.57 -0.99 15.02
C LEU A 370 -15.23 -0.41 13.76
N ALA A 371 -15.44 -1.23 12.72
CA ALA A 371 -16.11 -0.77 11.51
C ALA A 371 -17.54 -0.28 11.81
N HIS A 372 -18.29 -0.99 12.66
CA HIS A 372 -19.63 -0.59 13.07
C HIS A 372 -19.63 0.71 13.90
N ALA A 373 -18.67 0.87 14.81
CA ALA A 373 -18.53 2.10 15.60
C ALA A 373 -18.24 3.31 14.69
N ILE A 374 -17.33 3.16 13.71
CA ILE A 374 -17.02 4.21 12.72
C ILE A 374 -18.26 4.51 11.86
N ALA A 375 -18.92 3.49 11.33
CA ALA A 375 -20.11 3.63 10.49
C ALA A 375 -21.30 4.25 11.24
N LYS A 376 -21.48 3.93 12.54
CA LYS A 376 -22.49 4.56 13.39
C LYS A 376 -22.23 6.05 13.60
N ARG A 377 -20.97 6.43 13.79
CA ARG A 377 -20.55 7.82 13.95
C ARG A 377 -20.64 8.60 12.64
N PHE A 378 -20.21 7.99 11.54
CA PHE A 378 -20.16 8.58 10.21
C PHE A 378 -20.97 7.72 9.22
N PRO A 379 -22.30 7.79 9.25
CA PRO A 379 -23.13 6.92 8.40
C PRO A 379 -22.99 7.22 6.90
N VAL A 380 -22.43 8.37 6.52
CA VAL A 380 -22.14 8.74 5.13
C VAL A 380 -20.73 9.28 5.02
N ALA A 381 -19.96 8.77 4.05
CA ALA A 381 -18.65 9.29 3.69
C ALA A 381 -18.63 9.81 2.25
N LEU A 382 -18.06 10.99 2.06
CA LEU A 382 -17.78 11.65 0.79
C LEU A 382 -16.26 11.74 0.65
N ILE A 383 -15.68 11.03 -0.33
CA ILE A 383 -14.22 11.05 -0.56
C ILE A 383 -13.95 11.88 -1.81
N ASP A 384 -13.23 12.98 -1.65
CA ASP A 384 -12.79 13.84 -2.74
C ASP A 384 -11.42 13.37 -3.28
N GLU A 385 -11.17 13.64 -4.56
CA GLU A 385 -9.94 13.23 -5.30
C GLU A 385 -9.63 11.74 -5.17
N PHE A 386 -10.67 10.91 -5.29
CA PHE A 386 -10.55 9.44 -5.11
C PHE A 386 -9.49 8.78 -6.01
N GLN A 387 -9.18 9.36 -7.17
CA GLN A 387 -8.14 8.87 -8.08
C GLN A 387 -6.73 8.89 -7.46
N ASP A 388 -6.50 9.69 -6.42
CA ASP A 388 -5.22 9.80 -5.72
C ASP A 388 -5.14 8.90 -4.47
N THR A 389 -6.23 8.14 -4.21
CA THR A 389 -6.34 7.21 -3.08
C THR A 389 -5.47 5.96 -3.32
N ASP A 390 -4.62 5.61 -2.36
CA ASP A 390 -3.84 4.38 -2.41
C ASP A 390 -4.66 3.13 -1.97
N PRO A 391 -4.18 1.90 -2.28
CA PRO A 391 -4.89 0.67 -1.92
C PRO A 391 -5.16 0.50 -0.42
N LEU A 392 -4.29 1.01 0.47
CA LEU A 392 -4.47 0.90 1.91
C LEU A 392 -5.60 1.81 2.39
N GLN A 393 -5.64 3.05 1.88
CA GLN A 393 -6.71 4.01 2.13
C GLN A 393 -8.06 3.48 1.64
N PHE A 394 -8.10 2.91 0.42
CA PHE A 394 -9.31 2.26 -0.09
C PHE A 394 -9.76 1.10 0.80
N THR A 395 -8.83 0.26 1.28
CA THR A 395 -9.14 -0.87 2.16
C THR A 395 -9.84 -0.42 3.45
N ILE A 396 -9.39 0.69 4.06
CA ILE A 396 -10.01 1.27 5.25
C ILE A 396 -11.50 1.60 4.99
N PHE A 397 -11.79 2.35 3.92
CA PHE A 397 -13.17 2.72 3.60
C PHE A 397 -14.02 1.51 3.18
N ASN A 398 -13.44 0.57 2.45
CA ASN A 398 -14.10 -0.66 2.04
C ASN A 398 -14.53 -1.51 3.26
N GLN A 399 -13.65 -1.66 4.26
CA GLN A 399 -13.97 -2.38 5.49
C GLN A 399 -15.05 -1.70 6.31
N VAL A 400 -15.10 -0.37 6.32
CA VAL A 400 -16.10 0.38 7.09
C VAL A 400 -17.47 0.42 6.40
N TYR A 401 -17.52 0.61 5.10
CA TYR A 401 -18.78 0.92 4.39
C TYR A 401 -19.28 -0.20 3.49
N GLN A 402 -18.42 -1.02 2.88
CA GLN A 402 -18.84 -2.05 1.93
C GLN A 402 -18.99 -3.43 2.57
N GLN A 403 -18.10 -3.86 3.43
CA GLN A 403 -18.19 -5.18 4.08
C GLN A 403 -19.41 -5.33 5.01
N PRO A 404 -19.75 -4.34 5.85
CA PRO A 404 -20.98 -4.40 6.64
C PRO A 404 -22.25 -4.45 5.78
N LEU A 405 -22.27 -3.75 4.64
CA LEU A 405 -23.37 -3.79 3.68
C LEU A 405 -23.53 -5.17 3.04
N ALA A 406 -22.43 -5.82 2.66
CA ALA A 406 -22.45 -7.15 2.06
C ALA A 406 -22.94 -8.21 3.05
N SER A 407 -22.56 -8.13 4.33
CA SER A 407 -23.04 -9.05 5.37
C SER A 407 -24.53 -8.84 5.72
N GLN A 408 -25.00 -7.58 5.70
CA GLN A 408 -26.42 -7.25 5.91
C GLN A 408 -27.31 -7.71 4.76
N LEU A 409 -26.78 -7.74 3.53
CA LEU A 409 -27.49 -8.24 2.34
C LEU A 409 -27.44 -9.77 2.18
N GLY A 410 -26.79 -10.50 3.11
CA GLY A 410 -26.65 -11.97 3.03
C GLY A 410 -25.74 -12.44 1.88
N LEU A 411 -24.94 -11.55 1.30
CA LEU A 411 -24.06 -11.85 0.16
C LEU A 411 -22.72 -12.49 0.59
N ILE A 412 -22.41 -12.47 1.90
CA ILE A 412 -21.28 -13.19 2.47
C ILE A 412 -21.86 -14.31 3.33
N ALA A 413 -21.72 -15.55 2.88
CA ALA A 413 -22.04 -16.72 3.70
C ALA A 413 -21.15 -16.68 4.97
N ASP A 414 -21.80 -16.90 6.10
CA ASP A 414 -21.17 -16.99 7.43
C ASP A 414 -20.11 -18.13 7.36
N THR A 415 -18.85 -17.79 7.11
CA THR A 415 -17.74 -18.74 7.20
C THR A 415 -17.37 -18.94 8.67
N ARG A 416 -18.33 -19.32 9.49
CA ARG A 416 -18.04 -19.98 10.75
C ARG A 416 -17.66 -21.41 10.40
N VAL A 417 -16.38 -21.67 10.42
CA VAL A 417 -15.83 -23.02 10.46
C VAL A 417 -16.51 -23.77 11.60
N ASN A 418 -17.37 -24.75 11.23
CA ASN A 418 -17.80 -25.78 12.13
C ASN A 418 -16.58 -26.55 12.59
N SER A 419 -16.18 -26.37 13.82
CA SER A 419 -15.40 -27.37 14.55
C SER A 419 -16.38 -28.46 15.02
N PRO A 420 -16.23 -29.70 14.60
CA PRO A 420 -16.98 -30.80 15.15
C PRO A 420 -16.21 -31.36 16.35
N ASP A 421 -16.80 -31.25 17.53
CA ASP A 421 -16.61 -32.21 18.64
C ASP A 421 -17.66 -31.87 19.70
N GLU A 422 -18.73 -32.66 19.70
CA GLU A 422 -19.06 -33.76 20.62
C GLU A 422 -19.21 -33.30 22.10
N ILE A 423 -20.26 -33.55 22.75
CA ILE A 423 -20.85 -34.75 23.33
C ILE A 423 -21.96 -34.33 24.33
N SER A 424 -23.09 -34.92 24.08
CA SER A 424 -24.08 -35.57 24.94
C SER A 424 -24.34 -35.06 26.37
N ASN A 425 -25.61 -34.96 26.53
CA ASN A 425 -26.49 -35.57 27.59
C ASN A 425 -26.66 -34.87 28.94
N ASP A 426 -27.91 -34.67 29.10
CA ASP A 426 -28.78 -35.06 30.22
C ASP A 426 -29.01 -34.10 31.38
N ASP A 427 -30.29 -33.92 31.52
CA ASP A 427 -31.08 -33.86 32.75
C ASP A 427 -31.37 -32.54 33.47
N ILE A 428 -32.65 -32.22 33.35
CA ILE A 428 -33.64 -32.00 34.44
C ILE A 428 -33.74 -30.64 35.10
N SER A 429 -34.94 -30.21 34.98
CA SER A 429 -35.88 -29.61 35.95
C SER A 429 -36.05 -28.10 36.06
N ASN A 430 -37.27 -27.78 35.72
CA ASN A 430 -38.20 -26.79 36.31
C ASN A 430 -37.67 -25.82 37.38
N GLY A 431 -37.88 -24.54 37.08
CA GLY A 431 -37.86 -23.48 38.08
C GLY A 431 -38.45 -22.20 37.48
N ASP A 432 -39.77 -22.11 37.61
CA ASP A 432 -40.59 -20.91 37.44
C ASP A 432 -40.01 -19.79 38.32
N ILE A 433 -39.83 -18.56 37.80
CA ILE A 433 -39.98 -17.28 38.54
C ILE A 433 -39.69 -16.09 37.57
N GLY A 434 -40.67 -15.22 37.45
CA GLY A 434 -40.45 -13.77 37.40
C GLY A 434 -40.40 -13.11 36.00
N ASN A 435 -41.56 -12.69 35.50
CA ASN A 435 -41.73 -11.61 34.56
C ASN A 435 -40.96 -10.36 35.03
N GLY A 436 -39.90 -10.02 34.35
CA GLY A 436 -39.27 -8.71 34.37
C GLY A 436 -39.24 -8.18 32.95
N ASP A 437 -40.03 -7.16 32.70
CA ASP A 437 -40.11 -6.38 31.45
C ASP A 437 -38.71 -5.87 31.10
N ILE A 438 -38.03 -6.56 30.17
CA ILE A 438 -36.82 -6.07 29.51
C ILE A 438 -37.27 -5.48 28.21
N GLY A 439 -37.24 -4.16 28.15
CA GLY A 439 -37.55 -3.37 26.95
C GLY A 439 -36.79 -3.90 25.73
N ASN A 440 -37.57 -4.09 24.70
CA ASN A 440 -37.17 -4.59 23.40
C ASN A 440 -36.35 -3.54 22.67
N ASP A 441 -35.03 -3.51 22.89
CA ASP A 441 -34.07 -2.66 22.17
C ASP A 441 -33.80 -3.11 20.70
N ASN A 442 -34.61 -4.03 20.18
CA ASN A 442 -34.43 -4.58 18.83
C ASN A 442 -34.97 -3.68 17.70
N ASN A 443 -35.52 -2.49 18.01
CA ASN A 443 -36.04 -1.57 16.98
C ASN A 443 -35.02 -0.58 16.41
N ASP A 444 -33.85 -0.41 17.02
CA ASP A 444 -32.82 0.52 16.52
C ASP A 444 -31.96 -0.08 15.40
N ASP A 445 -31.81 -1.41 15.34
CA ASP A 445 -31.02 -2.08 14.31
C ASP A 445 -31.71 -2.11 12.93
N ASP A 446 -33.02 -2.19 12.88
CA ASP A 446 -33.78 -2.20 11.62
C ASP A 446 -33.86 -0.79 10.97
N ALA A 447 -33.82 0.27 11.76
CA ALA A 447 -33.79 1.65 11.27
C ALA A 447 -32.43 2.02 10.61
N ASN A 448 -31.38 1.23 10.86
CA ASN A 448 -30.02 1.49 10.35
C ASN A 448 -29.71 0.73 9.05
N LYS A 449 -30.52 -0.23 8.65
CA LYS A 449 -30.32 -1.13 7.49
C LYS A 449 -30.32 -0.47 6.11
N GLY A 450 -30.57 0.84 6.01
CA GLY A 450 -30.52 1.59 4.74
C GLY A 450 -29.64 2.85 4.77
N ARG A 451 -28.84 3.04 5.81
CA ARG A 451 -28.22 4.35 6.11
C ARG A 451 -26.75 4.53 5.72
N LEU A 452 -26.01 3.45 5.50
CA LEU A 452 -24.58 3.57 5.14
C LEU A 452 -24.42 3.95 3.68
N SER A 453 -23.57 4.91 3.39
CA SER A 453 -23.27 5.34 2.03
C SER A 453 -21.82 5.77 1.89
N LEU A 454 -21.15 5.28 0.84
CA LEU A 454 -19.82 5.68 0.43
C LEU A 454 -19.89 6.31 -0.96
N LEU A 455 -19.59 7.60 -1.04
CA LEU A 455 -19.57 8.36 -2.29
C LEU A 455 -18.12 8.73 -2.59
N MET A 456 -17.57 8.15 -3.64
CA MET A 456 -16.21 8.38 -4.11
C MET A 456 -16.26 9.31 -5.32
N ILE A 457 -15.53 10.40 -5.28
CA ILE A 457 -15.57 11.45 -6.30
C ILE A 457 -14.16 11.66 -6.82
N GLY A 458 -13.96 11.47 -8.10
CA GLY A 458 -12.64 11.50 -8.71
C GLY A 458 -12.64 11.82 -10.19
N ASP A 459 -11.43 12.03 -10.71
CA ASP A 459 -11.18 12.23 -12.14
C ASP A 459 -11.01 10.85 -12.80
N PRO A 460 -11.68 10.55 -13.93
CA PRO A 460 -11.44 9.33 -14.67
C PRO A 460 -10.00 9.33 -15.22
N LYS A 461 -9.19 8.36 -14.81
CA LYS A 461 -7.83 8.14 -15.35
C LYS A 461 -7.81 6.95 -16.28
#